data_5df49ed0c733d6923ce586b5d6f7f8f4
#
_entry.id   5df49ed0c733d6923ce586b5d6f7f8f4
#
_cell.length_a   1.000
_cell.length_b   1.000
_cell.length_c   1.000
_cell.angle_alpha   90.00
_cell.angle_beta   90.00
_cell.angle_gamma   90.00
#
_symmetry.space_group_name_H-M   'P 1'
#
loop_
_entity.id
_entity.type
_entity.pdbx_description
1 polymer ?
#
loop_
_entity_poly.entity_id
_entity_poly.type
_entity_poly.pdbx_seq_one_letter_code
_entity_poly.pdbx_strand_id
1 'polypeptide(L)'
;MTEKEKPATLIVDDDGVFRERLRRAFERRGWEAHTAATCLDALATAREIGPDLAIVDLRIQTESGLDVVRSLRELDATVTIIMLTGYGSIATALEAIRYGADHYLSKPIDVDQILATYETLRHSLQDDAPPPNMVPSLARVEWEHIQRVLTDCGGNISQAAKLLGLHRRSLQRKLSKYPPQV
;
A
#
# COMPACT_ATOMS: atom_id res chain seq x y z
N MET A 1 21.04 16.68 25.16
CA MET A 1 19.71 16.17 24.73
C MET A 1 19.71 16.24 23.22
N THR A 2 19.97 15.13 22.54
CA THR A 2 19.86 15.04 21.08
C THR A 2 18.39 15.25 20.72
N GLU A 3 18.10 16.33 19.99
CA GLU A 3 16.79 16.47 19.32
C GLU A 3 16.56 15.20 18.52
N LYS A 4 15.49 14.50 18.83
CA LYS A 4 15.09 13.33 18.08
C LYS A 4 14.71 13.84 16.70
N GLU A 5 15.55 13.57 15.69
CA GLU A 5 15.25 13.92 14.31
C GLU A 5 13.85 13.42 13.97
N LYS A 6 13.05 14.27 13.34
CA LYS A 6 11.70 13.90 12.92
C LYS A 6 11.82 12.83 11.86
N PRO A 7 11.00 11.77 11.93
CA PRO A 7 11.00 10.79 10.86
C PRO A 7 10.58 11.43 9.53
N ALA A 8 11.27 11.09 8.46
CA ALA A 8 11.05 11.63 7.14
C ALA A 8 10.21 10.68 6.28
N THR A 9 9.23 11.21 5.55
CA THR A 9 8.44 10.44 4.59
C THR A 9 8.49 11.06 3.20
N LEU A 10 8.57 10.21 2.19
CA LEU A 10 8.47 10.57 0.77
C LEU A 10 7.15 10.04 0.20
N ILE A 11 6.33 10.92 -0.36
CA ILE A 11 5.04 10.61 -0.96
C ILE A 11 5.15 10.79 -2.48
N VAL A 12 5.00 9.70 -3.23
CA VAL A 12 5.13 9.67 -4.69
C VAL A 12 3.79 9.31 -5.33
N ASP A 13 3.17 10.26 -5.98
CA ASP A 13 1.85 10.12 -6.59
C ASP A 13 1.67 11.25 -7.63
N ASP A 14 1.00 11.03 -8.74
CA ASP A 14 0.75 12.09 -9.73
C ASP A 14 -0.46 12.97 -9.37
N ASP A 15 -1.37 12.51 -8.50
CA ASP A 15 -2.46 13.30 -7.96
C ASP A 15 -1.96 14.34 -6.94
N GLY A 16 -1.83 15.59 -7.39
CA GLY A 16 -1.37 16.71 -6.55
C GLY A 16 -2.27 16.98 -5.35
N VAL A 17 -3.58 16.75 -5.46
CA VAL A 17 -4.53 16.96 -4.35
C VAL A 17 -4.34 15.89 -3.28
N PHE A 18 -4.20 14.64 -3.70
CA PHE A 18 -3.95 13.52 -2.80
C PHE A 18 -2.60 13.68 -2.10
N ARG A 19 -1.52 14.00 -2.85
CA ARG A 19 -0.19 14.24 -2.29
C ARG A 19 -0.21 15.31 -1.21
N GLU A 20 -0.80 16.48 -1.50
CA GLU A 20 -0.82 17.61 -0.57
C GLU A 20 -1.65 17.31 0.68
N ARG A 21 -2.78 16.59 0.52
CA ARG A 21 -3.59 16.14 1.65
C ARG A 21 -2.80 15.20 2.56
N LEU A 22 -2.08 14.26 1.98
CA LEU A 22 -1.31 13.28 2.71
C LEU A 22 -0.10 13.94 3.40
N ARG A 23 0.62 14.83 2.68
CA ARG A 23 1.74 15.60 3.23
C ARG A 23 1.32 16.36 4.50
N ARG A 24 0.24 17.15 4.45
CA ARG A 24 -0.28 17.88 5.61
C ARG A 24 -0.70 16.95 6.74
N ALA A 25 -1.20 15.78 6.44
CA ALA A 25 -1.61 14.82 7.44
C ALA A 25 -0.41 14.21 8.18
N PHE A 26 0.70 13.95 7.50
CA PHE A 26 1.96 13.52 8.09
C PHE A 26 2.61 14.63 8.93
N GLU A 27 2.67 15.86 8.42
CA GLU A 27 3.22 17.00 9.16
C GLU A 27 2.50 17.25 10.48
N ARG A 28 1.16 17.15 10.51
CA ARG A 28 0.36 17.25 11.75
C ARG A 28 0.70 16.17 12.77
N ARG A 29 1.32 15.07 12.35
CA ARG A 29 1.76 13.95 13.22
C ARG A 29 3.25 14.01 13.53
N GLY A 30 3.90 15.12 13.20
CA GLY A 30 5.30 15.37 13.55
C GLY A 30 6.32 14.76 12.59
N TRP A 31 5.88 14.30 11.40
CA TRP A 31 6.76 13.83 10.34
C TRP A 31 7.27 14.99 9.48
N GLU A 32 8.47 14.85 8.95
CA GLU A 32 8.93 15.66 7.84
C GLU A 32 8.46 15.03 6.54
N ALA A 33 7.56 15.70 5.79
CA ALA A 33 6.89 15.11 4.65
C ALA A 33 7.28 15.79 3.34
N HIS A 34 7.87 15.01 2.45
CA HIS A 34 8.29 15.43 1.11
C HIS A 34 7.41 14.76 0.05
N THR A 35 7.29 15.39 -1.11
CA THR A 35 6.43 14.89 -2.19
C THR A 35 7.15 14.89 -3.53
N ALA A 36 6.83 13.92 -4.38
CA ALA A 36 7.29 13.85 -5.75
C ALA A 36 6.12 13.51 -6.69
N ALA A 37 6.13 14.09 -7.89
CA ALA A 37 5.10 13.85 -8.90
C ALA A 37 5.57 12.89 -10.01
N THR A 38 6.87 12.61 -10.08
CA THR A 38 7.50 11.79 -11.10
C THR A 38 8.49 10.82 -10.45
N CYS A 39 8.85 9.76 -11.18
CA CYS A 39 9.87 8.82 -10.72
C CYS A 39 11.23 9.50 -10.54
N LEU A 40 11.57 10.43 -11.43
CA LEU A 40 12.84 11.14 -11.39
C LEU A 40 12.94 12.03 -10.13
N ASP A 41 11.89 12.82 -9.84
CA ASP A 41 11.83 13.68 -8.66
C ASP A 41 11.87 12.84 -7.38
N ALA A 42 11.19 11.68 -7.37
CA ALA A 42 11.18 10.77 -6.23
C ALA A 42 12.58 10.30 -5.86
N LEU A 43 13.39 9.90 -6.85
CA LEU A 43 14.75 9.43 -6.61
C LEU A 43 15.71 10.58 -6.22
N ALA A 44 15.54 11.76 -6.81
CA ALA A 44 16.30 12.94 -6.42
C ALA A 44 16.02 13.32 -4.96
N THR A 45 14.74 13.41 -4.60
CA THR A 45 14.31 13.72 -3.22
C THR A 45 14.78 12.66 -2.24
N ALA A 46 14.62 11.36 -2.57
CA ALA A 46 15.05 10.28 -1.69
C ALA A 46 16.55 10.33 -1.36
N ARG A 47 17.40 10.68 -2.33
CA ARG A 47 18.85 10.84 -2.10
C ARG A 47 19.19 12.00 -1.18
N GLU A 48 18.38 13.06 -1.21
CA GLU A 48 18.58 14.26 -0.40
C GLU A 48 18.16 14.06 1.04
N ILE A 49 16.97 13.45 1.25
CA ILE A 49 16.34 13.38 2.58
C ILE A 49 16.59 12.08 3.34
N GLY A 50 16.93 10.97 2.65
CA GLY A 50 17.04 9.64 3.27
C GLY A 50 15.75 9.24 4.01
N PRO A 51 14.62 8.97 3.31
CA PRO A 51 13.34 8.80 3.98
C PRO A 51 13.27 7.51 4.81
N ASP A 52 12.65 7.57 5.99
CA ASP A 52 12.31 6.37 6.80
C ASP A 52 11.15 5.58 6.18
N LEU A 53 10.23 6.31 5.51
CA LEU A 53 9.03 5.76 4.88
C LEU A 53 8.84 6.35 3.48
N ALA A 54 8.71 5.50 2.48
CA ALA A 54 8.29 5.87 1.14
C ALA A 54 6.88 5.34 0.85
N ILE A 55 6.00 6.21 0.38
CA ILE A 55 4.64 5.89 -0.04
C ILE A 55 4.58 6.13 -1.54
N VAL A 56 4.39 5.06 -2.32
CA VAL A 56 4.52 5.11 -3.78
C VAL A 56 3.21 4.67 -4.42
N ASP A 57 2.62 5.51 -5.26
CA ASP A 57 1.49 5.08 -6.08
C ASP A 57 1.94 4.08 -7.14
N LEU A 58 1.10 3.12 -7.44
CA LEU A 58 1.37 2.13 -8.47
C LEU A 58 1.49 2.76 -9.86
N ARG A 59 0.72 3.80 -10.13
CA ARG A 59 0.66 4.50 -11.41
C ARG A 59 1.04 5.96 -11.21
N ILE A 60 2.16 6.35 -11.79
CA ILE A 60 2.67 7.71 -11.74
C ILE A 60 2.70 8.23 -13.17
N GLN A 61 1.65 8.94 -13.60
CA GLN A 61 1.44 9.37 -14.99
C GLN A 61 1.48 8.19 -15.98
N THR A 62 2.51 8.12 -16.82
CA THR A 62 2.74 7.05 -17.79
C THR A 62 3.74 6.00 -17.28
N GLU A 63 4.34 6.23 -16.11
CA GLU A 63 5.38 5.38 -15.52
C GLU A 63 4.81 4.41 -14.49
N SER A 64 5.55 3.35 -14.20
CA SER A 64 5.19 2.39 -13.17
C SER A 64 5.84 2.74 -11.83
N GLY A 65 5.06 2.85 -10.77
CA GLY A 65 5.60 3.00 -9.42
C GLY A 65 6.47 1.82 -8.97
N LEU A 66 6.39 0.68 -9.65
CA LEU A 66 7.27 -0.47 -9.39
C LEU A 66 8.74 -0.14 -9.68
N ASP A 67 9.01 0.68 -10.71
CA ASP A 67 10.38 1.11 -11.03
C ASP A 67 10.93 2.04 -9.94
N VAL A 68 10.07 2.89 -9.35
CA VAL A 68 10.44 3.72 -8.20
C VAL A 68 10.76 2.85 -7.00
N VAL A 69 9.92 1.86 -6.68
CA VAL A 69 10.15 0.91 -5.57
C VAL A 69 11.50 0.21 -5.72
N ARG A 70 11.78 -0.34 -6.90
CA ARG A 70 13.05 -1.00 -7.19
C ARG A 70 14.24 -0.06 -6.98
N SER A 71 14.17 1.13 -7.55
CA SER A 71 15.26 2.10 -7.46
C SER A 71 15.46 2.64 -6.05
N LEU A 72 14.39 2.83 -5.26
CA LEU A 72 14.48 3.19 -3.85
C LEU A 72 15.16 2.08 -3.04
N ARG A 73 14.81 0.81 -3.29
CA ARG A 73 15.42 -0.33 -2.60
C ARG A 73 16.89 -0.51 -2.96
N GLU A 74 17.29 -0.23 -4.20
CA GLU A 74 18.68 -0.19 -4.63
C GLU A 74 19.47 0.97 -3.97
N LEU A 75 18.80 2.10 -3.72
CA LEU A 75 19.39 3.28 -3.08
C LEU A 75 19.58 3.07 -1.57
N ASP A 76 18.55 2.56 -0.90
CA ASP A 76 18.53 2.30 0.54
C ASP A 76 17.76 1.01 0.85
N ALA A 77 18.49 0.03 1.38
CA ALA A 77 17.89 -1.26 1.76
C ALA A 77 17.00 -1.15 3.02
N THR A 78 17.11 -0.09 3.79
CA THR A 78 16.45 0.07 5.11
C THR A 78 15.15 0.87 5.06
N VAL A 79 14.90 1.65 3.98
CA VAL A 79 13.68 2.42 3.83
C VAL A 79 12.44 1.50 3.83
N THR A 80 11.43 1.84 4.60
CA THR A 80 10.13 1.14 4.54
C THR A 80 9.35 1.64 3.34
N ILE A 81 8.96 0.75 2.42
CA ILE A 81 8.24 1.11 1.19
C ILE A 81 6.84 0.53 1.22
N ILE A 82 5.83 1.41 1.26
CA ILE A 82 4.41 1.05 1.16
C ILE A 82 3.88 1.50 -0.20
N MET A 83 3.42 0.54 -1.02
CA MET A 83 2.80 0.86 -2.30
C MET A 83 1.30 1.12 -2.13
N LEU A 84 0.81 2.18 -2.79
CA LEU A 84 -0.62 2.47 -2.88
C LEU A 84 -1.18 2.06 -4.25
N THR A 85 -2.43 1.64 -4.28
CA THR A 85 -3.11 1.29 -5.54
C THR A 85 -4.59 1.61 -5.50
N GLY A 86 -5.10 2.22 -6.55
CA GLY A 86 -6.55 2.44 -6.75
C GLY A 86 -7.27 1.19 -7.29
N TYR A 87 -6.52 0.28 -7.93
CA TYR A 87 -7.03 -0.96 -8.53
C TYR A 87 -6.06 -2.11 -8.21
N GLY A 88 -6.09 -2.59 -6.98
CA GLY A 88 -5.23 -3.70 -6.57
C GLY A 88 -5.69 -5.03 -7.14
N SER A 89 -5.01 -5.57 -8.14
CA SER A 89 -5.06 -6.99 -8.41
C SER A 89 -4.05 -7.71 -7.51
N ILE A 90 -4.34 -8.97 -7.17
CA ILE A 90 -3.41 -9.83 -6.42
C ILE A 90 -2.05 -9.91 -7.12
N ALA A 91 -2.07 -9.99 -8.46
CA ALA A 91 -0.87 -10.04 -9.27
C ALA A 91 0.02 -8.81 -9.05
N THR A 92 -0.58 -7.62 -9.04
CA THR A 92 0.13 -6.36 -8.86
C THR A 92 0.72 -6.23 -7.45
N ALA A 93 -0.01 -6.68 -6.43
CA ALA A 93 0.50 -6.71 -5.06
C ALA A 93 1.72 -7.64 -4.92
N LEU A 94 1.65 -8.84 -5.52
CA LEU A 94 2.77 -9.77 -5.55
C LEU A 94 3.97 -9.21 -6.31
N GLU A 95 3.75 -8.51 -7.41
CA GLU A 95 4.81 -7.82 -8.13
C GLU A 95 5.46 -6.74 -7.26
N ALA A 96 4.67 -5.89 -6.59
CA ALA A 96 5.19 -4.86 -5.69
C ALA A 96 6.15 -5.44 -4.65
N ILE A 97 5.76 -6.53 -3.98
CA ILE A 97 6.61 -7.22 -3.00
C ILE A 97 7.89 -7.78 -3.65
N ARG A 98 7.78 -8.38 -4.85
CA ARG A 98 8.97 -8.89 -5.58
C ARG A 98 9.94 -7.78 -5.97
N TYR A 99 9.47 -6.57 -6.25
CA TYR A 99 10.30 -5.41 -6.56
C TYR A 99 10.86 -4.72 -5.31
N GLY A 100 10.47 -5.17 -4.10
CA GLY A 100 11.05 -4.73 -2.84
C GLY A 100 10.17 -3.79 -2.02
N ALA A 101 8.87 -3.68 -2.32
CA ALA A 101 7.91 -3.05 -1.40
C ALA A 101 7.72 -3.94 -0.16
N ASP A 102 7.64 -3.32 1.01
CA ASP A 102 7.40 -4.05 2.27
C ASP A 102 5.92 -4.34 2.47
N HIS A 103 5.07 -3.49 1.91
CA HIS A 103 3.61 -3.67 1.99
C HIS A 103 2.90 -2.95 0.83
N TYR A 104 1.63 -3.32 0.62
CA TYR A 104 0.75 -2.57 -0.28
C TYR A 104 -0.58 -2.26 0.40
N LEU A 105 -1.20 -1.13 0.04
CA LEU A 105 -2.49 -0.70 0.57
C LEU A 105 -3.38 -0.19 -0.57
N SER A 106 -4.69 -0.40 -0.45
CA SER A 106 -5.63 0.06 -1.47
C SER A 106 -6.18 1.44 -1.12
N LYS A 107 -6.25 2.32 -2.13
CA LYS A 107 -7.00 3.58 -2.03
C LYS A 107 -8.52 3.29 -2.05
N PRO A 108 -9.38 4.02 -1.31
CA PRO A 108 -9.05 5.17 -0.48
C PRO A 108 -8.38 4.78 0.84
N ILE A 109 -7.41 5.58 1.26
CA ILE A 109 -6.63 5.34 2.48
C ILE A 109 -6.42 6.64 3.24
N ASP A 110 -6.32 6.56 4.54
CA ASP A 110 -5.91 7.66 5.41
C ASP A 110 -4.51 7.44 6.00
N VAL A 111 -3.96 8.52 6.57
CA VAL A 111 -2.62 8.50 7.13
C VAL A 111 -2.49 7.60 8.35
N ASP A 112 -3.57 7.40 9.13
CA ASP A 112 -3.52 6.58 10.35
C ASP A 112 -3.36 5.10 10.00
N GLN A 113 -4.00 4.65 8.92
CA GLN A 113 -3.81 3.30 8.37
C GLN A 113 -2.39 3.08 7.87
N ILE A 114 -1.80 4.07 7.20
CA ILE A 114 -0.42 4.01 6.70
C ILE A 114 0.56 3.92 7.88
N LEU A 115 0.37 4.77 8.90
CA LEU A 115 1.22 4.78 10.09
C LEU A 115 1.10 3.49 10.91
N ALA A 116 -0.11 2.95 11.09
CA ALA A 116 -0.31 1.69 11.77
C ALA A 116 0.41 0.53 11.03
N THR A 117 0.38 0.54 9.70
CA THR A 117 1.12 -0.43 8.88
C THR A 117 2.63 -0.26 9.06
N TYR A 118 3.13 0.97 9.00
CA TYR A 118 4.55 1.29 9.19
C TYR A 118 5.06 0.81 10.56
N GLU A 119 4.34 1.10 11.64
CA GLU A 119 4.72 0.65 12.99
C GLU A 119 4.73 -0.88 13.09
N THR A 120 3.76 -1.56 12.50
CA THR A 120 3.72 -3.02 12.45
C THR A 120 4.95 -3.59 11.74
N LEU A 121 5.35 -3.02 10.61
CA LEU A 121 6.52 -3.42 9.85
C LEU A 121 7.81 -3.20 10.66
N ARG A 122 7.94 -2.06 11.33
CA ARG A 122 9.11 -1.76 12.17
C ARG A 122 9.26 -2.72 13.35
N HIS A 123 8.16 -3.03 14.03
CA HIS A 123 8.18 -3.98 15.15
C HIS A 123 8.56 -5.38 14.69
N SER A 124 8.09 -5.81 13.52
CA SER A 124 8.46 -7.12 12.95
C SER A 124 9.95 -7.23 12.59
N LEU A 125 10.64 -6.11 12.36
CA LEU A 125 12.09 -6.08 12.08
C LEU A 125 12.94 -6.05 13.36
N GLN A 126 12.35 -5.71 14.53
CA GLN A 126 13.05 -5.64 15.82
C GLN A 126 12.95 -6.94 16.63
N ASP A 127 11.91 -7.72 16.40
CA ASP A 127 11.79 -9.06 16.96
C ASP A 127 12.38 -10.07 15.95
N ASP A 128 13.31 -10.94 16.38
CA ASP A 128 13.82 -12.09 15.60
C ASP A 128 12.74 -13.15 15.27
N ALA A 129 11.47 -12.80 15.44
CA ALA A 129 10.35 -13.60 15.00
C ALA A 129 10.18 -13.46 13.48
N PRO A 130 10.02 -14.57 12.73
CA PRO A 130 9.69 -14.47 11.31
C PRO A 130 8.45 -13.59 11.17
N PRO A 131 8.42 -12.66 10.17
CA PRO A 131 7.31 -11.76 10.00
C PRO A 131 6.02 -12.58 9.94
N PRO A 132 4.97 -12.21 10.68
CA PRO A 132 3.69 -12.88 10.54
C PRO A 132 3.36 -12.84 9.05
N ASN A 133 2.96 -13.96 8.47
CA ASN A 133 2.69 -14.17 7.06
C ASN A 133 1.90 -12.97 6.50
N MET A 134 2.61 -11.90 6.09
CA MET A 134 2.00 -10.65 5.62
C MET A 134 1.57 -10.74 4.16
N VAL A 135 1.77 -11.89 3.52
CA VAL A 135 1.08 -12.23 2.30
C VAL A 135 -0.32 -12.67 2.74
N PRO A 136 -1.38 -11.85 2.49
CA PRO A 136 -2.73 -12.27 2.81
C PRO A 136 -2.96 -13.63 2.16
N SER A 137 -3.50 -14.60 2.88
CA SER A 137 -3.80 -15.89 2.28
C SER A 137 -4.63 -15.69 1.02
N LEU A 138 -4.43 -16.50 -0.02
CA LEU A 138 -5.23 -16.43 -1.25
C LEU A 138 -6.73 -16.35 -0.96
N ALA A 139 -7.16 -17.03 0.10
CA ALA A 139 -8.53 -17.02 0.58
C ALA A 139 -8.96 -15.63 1.09
N ARG A 140 -8.09 -14.92 1.82
CA ARG A 140 -8.37 -13.57 2.32
C ARG A 140 -8.43 -12.55 1.19
N VAL A 141 -7.50 -12.60 0.26
CA VAL A 141 -7.48 -11.72 -0.92
C VAL A 141 -8.68 -11.95 -1.81
N GLU A 142 -9.06 -13.22 -2.02
CA GLU A 142 -10.28 -13.57 -2.76
C GLU A 142 -11.52 -13.01 -2.06
N TRP A 143 -11.59 -13.12 -0.75
CA TRP A 143 -12.71 -12.61 0.03
C TRP A 143 -12.80 -11.08 -0.01
N GLU A 144 -11.70 -10.37 0.17
CA GLU A 144 -11.64 -8.91 0.08
C GLU A 144 -12.04 -8.40 -1.31
N HIS A 145 -11.61 -9.10 -2.37
CA HIS A 145 -12.02 -8.80 -3.74
C HIS A 145 -13.54 -9.00 -3.95
N ILE A 146 -14.07 -10.11 -3.44
CA ILE A 146 -15.53 -10.38 -3.49
C ILE A 146 -16.31 -9.30 -2.75
N GLN A 147 -15.89 -8.90 -1.55
CA GLN A 147 -16.56 -7.86 -0.77
C GLN A 147 -16.56 -6.51 -1.48
N ARG A 148 -15.44 -6.14 -2.10
CA ARG A 148 -15.33 -4.89 -2.89
C ARG A 148 -16.31 -4.88 -4.04
N VAL A 149 -16.30 -5.92 -4.89
CA VAL A 149 -17.22 -6.03 -6.04
C VAL A 149 -18.68 -6.05 -5.58
N LEU A 150 -18.97 -6.69 -4.44
CA LEU A 150 -20.31 -6.71 -3.88
C LEU A 150 -20.77 -5.31 -3.42
N THR A 151 -19.88 -4.55 -2.81
CA THR A 151 -20.11 -3.15 -2.40
C THR A 151 -20.36 -2.27 -3.62
N ASP A 152 -19.52 -2.37 -4.66
CA ASP A 152 -19.65 -1.62 -5.91
C ASP A 152 -20.98 -1.93 -6.64
N CYS A 153 -21.50 -3.14 -6.44
CA CYS A 153 -22.81 -3.56 -6.94
C CYS A 153 -23.97 -3.24 -6.00
N GLY A 154 -23.77 -2.43 -4.95
CA GLY A 154 -24.80 -2.10 -3.97
C GLY A 154 -25.38 -3.33 -3.23
N GLY A 155 -24.58 -4.38 -3.03
CA GLY A 155 -25.00 -5.64 -2.41
C GLY A 155 -25.70 -6.63 -3.35
N ASN A 156 -25.79 -6.33 -4.64
CA ASN A 156 -26.43 -7.20 -5.62
C ASN A 156 -25.58 -8.42 -5.98
N ILE A 157 -25.84 -9.55 -5.32
CA ILE A 157 -25.10 -10.81 -5.49
C ILE A 157 -25.10 -11.32 -6.94
N SER A 158 -26.22 -11.12 -7.67
CA SER A 158 -26.31 -11.62 -9.06
C SER A 158 -25.41 -10.80 -10.00
N GLN A 159 -25.37 -9.49 -9.82
CA GLN A 159 -24.50 -8.59 -10.57
C GLN A 159 -23.03 -8.80 -10.21
N ALA A 160 -22.73 -8.90 -8.92
CA ALA A 160 -21.38 -9.20 -8.45
C ALA A 160 -20.87 -10.55 -8.97
N ALA A 161 -21.69 -11.60 -8.96
CA ALA A 161 -21.33 -12.90 -9.51
C ALA A 161 -20.98 -12.83 -11.01
N LYS A 162 -21.75 -12.06 -11.78
CA LYS A 162 -21.50 -11.85 -13.22
C LYS A 162 -20.16 -11.14 -13.45
N LEU A 163 -19.87 -10.08 -12.68
CA LEU A 163 -18.61 -9.33 -12.77
C LEU A 163 -17.40 -10.17 -12.35
N LEU A 164 -17.56 -11.05 -11.36
CA LEU A 164 -16.54 -11.96 -10.87
C LEU A 164 -16.36 -13.22 -11.73
N GLY A 165 -17.16 -13.40 -12.79
CA GLY A 165 -17.15 -14.62 -13.59
C GLY A 165 -17.56 -15.88 -12.80
N LEU A 166 -18.36 -15.73 -11.74
CA LEU A 166 -18.79 -16.81 -10.86
C LEU A 166 -20.28 -17.09 -11.01
N HIS A 167 -20.68 -18.35 -10.76
CA HIS A 167 -22.09 -18.67 -10.58
C HIS A 167 -22.61 -18.07 -9.27
N ARG A 168 -23.84 -17.52 -9.28
CA ARG A 168 -24.50 -16.95 -8.10
C ARG A 168 -24.42 -17.83 -6.85
N ARG A 169 -24.70 -19.14 -7.01
CA ARG A 169 -24.62 -20.11 -5.91
C ARG A 169 -23.20 -20.28 -5.37
N SER A 170 -22.19 -20.20 -6.24
CA SER A 170 -20.79 -20.27 -5.84
C SER A 170 -20.39 -19.05 -5.02
N LEU A 171 -20.83 -17.85 -5.44
CA LEU A 171 -20.60 -16.61 -4.71
C LEU A 171 -21.27 -16.64 -3.32
N GLN A 172 -22.55 -17.06 -3.27
CA GLN A 172 -23.28 -17.19 -1.99
C GLN A 172 -22.58 -18.15 -1.03
N ARG A 173 -22.10 -19.32 -1.52
CA ARG A 173 -21.35 -20.28 -0.72
C ARG A 173 -20.01 -19.72 -0.23
N LYS A 174 -19.33 -18.90 -1.04
CA LYS A 174 -18.11 -18.20 -0.62
C LYS A 174 -18.41 -17.15 0.46
N LEU A 175 -19.44 -16.35 0.31
CA LEU A 175 -19.88 -15.37 1.29
C LEU A 175 -20.30 -15.99 2.63
N SER A 176 -20.88 -17.20 2.63
CA SER A 176 -21.29 -17.90 3.86
C SER A 176 -20.17 -18.60 4.59
N LYS A 177 -19.03 -18.83 3.95
CA LYS A 177 -17.87 -19.53 4.52
C LYS A 177 -16.84 -18.63 5.20
N TYR A 178 -16.97 -17.31 5.09
CA TYR A 178 -15.96 -16.36 5.51
C TYR A 178 -16.52 -15.25 6.41
N PRO A 179 -15.71 -14.62 7.30
CA PRO A 179 -14.28 -14.31 7.11
C PRO A 179 -13.36 -15.48 7.45
N PRO A 180 -12.24 -15.65 6.69
CA PRO A 180 -11.23 -16.62 7.04
C PRO A 180 -10.63 -16.22 8.39
N GLN A 181 -10.64 -17.14 9.35
CA GLN A 181 -9.88 -16.97 10.58
C GLN A 181 -8.39 -16.97 10.24
N VAL A 182 -7.66 -16.05 10.87
CA VAL A 182 -6.20 -15.84 10.75
C VAL A 182 -5.46 -17.13 11.05
#